data_5091dddb7dd0cde24d6e32697f282aa1
#
_entry.id   5091dddb7dd0cde24d6e32697f282aa1
#
_cell.length_a   1.000
_cell.length_b   1.000
_cell.length_c   1.000
_cell.angle_alpha   90.00
_cell.angle_beta   90.00
_cell.angle_gamma   90.00
#
_symmetry.space_group_name_H-M   'P 1'
#
loop_
_entity.id
_entity.type
_entity.pdbx_description
1 polymer ?
#
loop_
_entity_poly.entity_id
_entity_poly.type
_entity_poly.pdbx_seq_one_letter_code
_entity_poly.pdbx_strand_id
1 'polypeptide(L)'
;MEFQTRKIKEKDYDLLVSWWKDWGWDAVPKDMLPSNGDDGIMLEKDGEPIIAGFVYFGYDSIAWLDYIVADKNASRITRAKSLIYLLEVVEELVKKAGKKYIITVTDNKSLILK
;
A
#
# COMPACT_ATOMS: atom_id res chain seq x y z
N MET A 1 10.74 -12.21 -11.69
CA MET A 1 9.75 -11.52 -10.83
C MET A 1 9.41 -10.18 -11.44
N GLU A 2 8.15 -9.93 -11.65
CA GLU A 2 7.74 -8.70 -12.31
C GLU A 2 7.79 -7.46 -11.41
N PHE A 3 7.58 -7.66 -10.10
CA PHE A 3 7.47 -6.53 -9.18
C PHE A 3 8.67 -6.45 -8.27
N GLN A 4 9.04 -5.22 -7.96
CA GLN A 4 10.10 -4.91 -7.02
C GLN A 4 9.53 -4.06 -5.91
N THR A 5 9.97 -4.29 -4.69
CA THR A 5 9.49 -3.53 -3.55
C THR A 5 10.53 -2.48 -3.15
N ARG A 6 10.04 -1.35 -2.70
CA ARG A 6 10.87 -0.38 -2.01
C ARG A 6 10.06 0.35 -0.96
N LYS A 7 10.77 0.99 -0.07
CA LYS A 7 10.15 1.84 0.93
C LYS A 7 9.64 3.12 0.28
N ILE A 8 8.45 3.56 0.70
CA ILE A 8 7.93 4.85 0.26
C ILE A 8 8.75 5.95 0.92
N LYS A 9 9.08 6.98 0.15
CA LYS A 9 9.79 8.15 0.63
C LYS A 9 8.86 9.34 0.64
N GLU A 10 9.20 10.34 1.44
CA GLU A 10 8.41 11.56 1.51
C GLU A 10 8.21 12.19 0.13
N LYS A 11 9.21 12.09 -0.74
CA LYS A 11 9.13 12.62 -2.11
C LYS A 11 8.06 11.94 -2.96
N ASP A 12 7.59 10.77 -2.55
CA ASP A 12 6.53 10.05 -3.28
C ASP A 12 5.14 10.60 -2.97
N TYR A 13 5.01 11.46 -1.97
CA TYR A 13 3.71 11.92 -1.51
C TYR A 13 2.89 12.58 -2.63
N ASP A 14 3.52 13.41 -3.44
CA ASP A 14 2.80 14.10 -4.52
C ASP A 14 2.25 13.11 -5.54
N LEU A 15 3.00 12.04 -5.83
CA LEU A 15 2.52 10.97 -6.70
C LEU A 15 1.29 10.29 -6.08
N LEU A 16 1.34 9.99 -4.79
CA LEU A 16 0.22 9.35 -4.09
C LEU A 16 -1.01 10.25 -4.10
N VAL A 17 -0.83 11.54 -3.88
CA VAL A 17 -1.93 12.51 -3.96
C VAL A 17 -2.59 12.45 -5.34
N SER A 18 -1.79 12.40 -6.40
CA SER A 18 -2.32 12.31 -7.76
C SER A 18 -3.10 11.00 -7.97
N TRP A 19 -2.62 9.90 -7.41
CA TRP A 19 -3.32 8.61 -7.50
C TRP A 19 -4.66 8.65 -6.79
N TRP A 20 -4.69 9.15 -5.54
CA TRP A 20 -5.95 9.27 -4.81
C TRP A 20 -6.94 10.13 -5.58
N LYS A 21 -6.47 11.23 -6.14
CA LYS A 21 -7.31 12.14 -6.90
C LYS A 21 -7.87 11.47 -8.16
N ASP A 22 -7.06 10.67 -8.84
CA ASP A 22 -7.50 9.96 -10.06
C ASP A 22 -8.67 9.01 -9.76
N TRP A 23 -8.72 8.47 -8.54
CA TRP A 23 -9.81 7.60 -8.11
C TRP A 23 -10.99 8.38 -7.53
N GLY A 24 -10.88 9.70 -7.42
CA GLY A 24 -11.92 10.52 -6.83
C GLY A 24 -11.91 10.51 -5.32
N TRP A 25 -10.78 10.17 -4.71
CA TRP A 25 -10.65 10.10 -3.27
C TRP A 25 -9.94 11.35 -2.73
N ASP A 26 -10.24 11.71 -1.50
CA ASP A 26 -9.51 12.76 -0.82
C ASP A 26 -8.10 12.30 -0.51
N ALA A 27 -7.15 13.21 -0.65
CA ALA A 27 -5.77 12.90 -0.29
C ALA A 27 -5.66 12.66 1.21
N VAL A 28 -4.90 11.62 1.57
CA VAL A 28 -4.60 11.37 2.98
C VAL A 28 -3.59 12.41 3.45
N PRO A 29 -3.87 13.14 4.54
CA PRO A 29 -2.91 14.10 5.07
C PRO A 29 -1.59 13.42 5.42
N LYS A 30 -0.50 14.12 5.14
CA LYS A 30 0.84 13.56 5.32
C LYS A 30 1.09 13.10 6.77
N ASP A 31 0.56 13.84 7.74
CA ASP A 31 0.75 13.53 9.15
C ASP A 31 -0.09 12.34 9.64
N MET A 32 -0.99 11.83 8.81
CA MET A 32 -1.70 10.58 9.12
C MET A 32 -0.93 9.34 8.63
N LEU A 33 0.09 9.55 7.82
CA LEU A 33 0.89 8.45 7.29
C LEU A 33 2.05 8.14 8.23
N PRO A 34 2.49 6.87 8.29
CA PRO A 34 3.66 6.53 9.10
C PRO A 34 4.86 7.40 8.70
N SER A 35 5.54 7.95 9.69
CA SER A 35 6.73 8.79 9.49
C SER A 35 6.50 9.92 8.47
N ASN A 36 5.30 10.51 8.47
CA ASN A 36 4.92 11.60 7.57
C ASN A 36 5.12 11.25 6.09
N GLY A 37 4.84 9.99 5.75
CA GLY A 37 4.96 9.53 4.37
C GLY A 37 6.34 9.01 4.00
N ASP A 38 7.23 8.87 4.98
CA ASP A 38 8.57 8.33 4.74
C ASP A 38 8.67 6.87 5.19
N ASP A 39 7.56 6.16 5.10
CA ASP A 39 7.48 4.75 5.41
C ASP A 39 6.29 4.16 4.65
N GLY A 40 6.29 2.86 4.46
CA GLY A 40 5.27 2.21 3.66
C GLY A 40 5.92 1.43 2.53
N ILE A 41 5.11 0.79 1.71
CA ILE A 41 5.60 -0.12 0.69
C ILE A 41 5.12 0.36 -0.68
N MET A 42 6.07 0.53 -1.59
CA MET A 42 5.80 0.82 -2.98
C MET A 42 6.21 -0.39 -3.81
N LEU A 43 5.34 -0.86 -4.69
CA LEU A 43 5.70 -1.84 -5.69
C LEU A 43 5.89 -1.16 -7.02
N GLU A 44 6.99 -1.53 -7.67
CA GLU A 44 7.33 -1.03 -8.99
C GLU A 44 7.42 -2.19 -9.97
N LYS A 45 7.12 -1.90 -11.22
CA LYS A 45 7.33 -2.82 -12.32
C LYS A 45 8.13 -2.07 -13.37
N ASP A 46 9.30 -2.61 -13.72
CA ASP A 46 10.21 -1.97 -14.69
C ASP A 46 10.53 -0.52 -14.32
N GLY A 47 10.71 -0.27 -13.02
CA GLY A 47 11.03 1.06 -12.53
C GLY A 47 9.84 1.99 -12.36
N GLU A 48 8.63 1.55 -12.73
CA GLU A 48 7.43 2.38 -12.65
C GLU A 48 6.60 2.02 -11.43
N PRO A 49 6.28 2.97 -10.56
CA PRO A 49 5.40 2.71 -9.42
C PRO A 49 4.02 2.23 -9.87
N ILE A 50 3.50 1.20 -9.22
CA ILE A 50 2.21 0.61 -9.57
C ILE A 50 1.22 0.68 -8.42
N ILE A 51 1.62 0.34 -7.20
CA ILE A 51 0.72 0.30 -6.06
C ILE A 51 1.49 0.63 -4.79
N ALA A 52 0.79 1.26 -3.86
CA ALA A 52 1.36 1.64 -2.58
C ALA A 52 0.42 1.25 -1.45
N GLY A 53 0.98 0.96 -0.28
CA GLY A 53 0.21 0.72 0.92
C GLY A 53 1.03 1.05 2.15
N PHE A 54 0.37 1.27 3.27
CA PHE A 54 1.01 1.64 4.52
C PHE A 54 0.66 0.65 5.60
N VAL A 55 1.66 0.25 6.38
CA VAL A 55 1.48 -0.70 7.48
C VAL A 55 1.67 0.07 8.79
N TYR A 56 0.70 -0.07 9.68
CA TYR A 56 0.74 0.50 11.02
C TYR A 56 0.82 -0.65 12.01
N PHE A 57 1.74 -0.57 12.94
CA PHE A 57 1.86 -1.58 13.98
C PHE A 57 1.14 -1.09 15.23
N GLY A 58 0.12 -1.83 15.63
CA GLY A 58 -0.56 -1.56 16.89
C GLY A 58 0.13 -2.25 18.05
N TYR A 59 -0.48 -2.14 19.19
CA TYR A 59 -0.07 -2.93 20.35
C TYR A 59 -0.49 -4.38 20.14
N ASP A 60 0.13 -5.26 20.89
CA ASP A 60 -0.18 -6.69 20.87
C ASP A 60 0.05 -7.32 19.50
N SER A 61 -0.90 -8.09 19.00
CA SER A 61 -0.71 -8.98 17.87
C SER A 61 -1.20 -8.41 16.55
N ILE A 62 -1.59 -7.15 16.51
CA ILE A 62 -2.31 -6.58 15.37
C ILE A 62 -1.43 -5.62 14.58
N ALA A 63 -1.49 -5.73 13.25
CA ALA A 63 -0.98 -4.72 12.33
C ALA A 63 -2.13 -4.28 11.42
N TRP A 64 -2.05 -3.06 10.93
CA TRP A 64 -3.05 -2.49 10.04
C TRP A 64 -2.41 -2.19 8.70
N LEU A 65 -3.06 -2.60 7.62
CA LEU A 65 -2.68 -2.21 6.27
C LEU A 65 -3.74 -1.24 5.76
N ASP A 66 -3.32 -0.03 5.43
CA ASP A 66 -4.27 1.01 5.10
C ASP A 66 -3.77 1.88 3.95
N TYR A 67 -4.68 2.68 3.42
CA TYR A 67 -4.41 3.66 2.37
C TYR A 67 -3.78 3.05 1.12
N ILE A 68 -4.22 1.83 0.77
CA ILE A 68 -3.76 1.16 -0.45
C ILE A 68 -4.28 1.94 -1.65
N VAL A 69 -3.38 2.28 -2.55
CA VAL A 69 -3.75 2.98 -3.79
C VAL A 69 -2.86 2.49 -4.93
N ALA A 70 -3.46 2.31 -6.09
CA ALA A 70 -2.75 1.87 -7.29
C ALA A 70 -2.84 2.94 -8.37
N ASP A 71 -1.88 2.91 -9.29
CA ASP A 71 -1.91 3.76 -10.46
C ASP A 71 -3.10 3.34 -11.34
N LYS A 72 -4.06 4.25 -11.51
CA LYS A 72 -5.26 3.98 -12.30
C LYS A 72 -4.94 3.71 -13.75
N ASN A 73 -3.82 4.23 -14.24
CA ASN A 73 -3.40 4.05 -15.62
C ASN A 73 -2.75 2.70 -15.88
N ALA A 74 -2.39 1.95 -14.85
CA ALA A 74 -1.92 0.58 -15.01
C ALA A 74 -3.09 -0.31 -15.38
N SER A 75 -2.82 -1.38 -16.13
CA SER A 75 -3.89 -2.30 -16.52
C SER A 75 -4.53 -2.98 -15.32
N ARG A 76 -5.79 -3.41 -15.48
CA ARG A 76 -6.49 -4.12 -14.39
C ARG A 76 -5.73 -5.35 -13.95
N ILE A 77 -5.16 -6.09 -14.90
CA ILE A 77 -4.39 -7.30 -14.59
C ILE A 77 -3.15 -6.95 -13.78
N THR A 78 -2.43 -5.92 -14.20
CA THR A 78 -1.23 -5.47 -13.47
C THR A 78 -1.60 -5.03 -12.05
N ARG A 79 -2.68 -4.27 -11.91
CA ARG A 79 -3.13 -3.83 -10.58
C ARG A 79 -3.52 -5.00 -9.69
N ALA A 80 -4.24 -5.99 -10.25
CA ALA A 80 -4.65 -7.15 -9.48
C ALA A 80 -3.43 -7.97 -9.02
N LYS A 81 -2.48 -8.20 -9.90
CA LYS A 81 -1.26 -8.93 -9.56
C LYS A 81 -0.44 -8.17 -8.53
N SER A 82 -0.35 -6.85 -8.66
CA SER A 82 0.40 -6.02 -7.72
C SER A 82 -0.22 -6.05 -6.33
N LEU A 83 -1.54 -6.06 -6.24
CA LEU A 83 -2.23 -6.15 -4.95
C LEU A 83 -1.91 -7.47 -4.26
N ILE A 84 -1.97 -8.58 -4.98
CA ILE A 84 -1.64 -9.89 -4.43
C ILE A 84 -0.20 -9.91 -3.91
N TYR A 85 0.72 -9.39 -4.71
CA TYR A 85 2.13 -9.33 -4.34
C TYR A 85 2.34 -8.43 -3.11
N LEU A 86 1.66 -7.28 -3.06
CA LEU A 86 1.74 -6.38 -1.92
C LEU A 86 1.28 -7.08 -0.63
N LEU A 87 0.20 -7.83 -0.71
CA LEU A 87 -0.32 -8.55 0.45
C LEU A 87 0.66 -9.60 0.93
N GLU A 88 1.34 -10.30 0.03
CA GLU A 88 2.37 -11.27 0.39
C GLU A 88 3.55 -10.60 1.09
N VAL A 89 3.99 -9.45 0.58
CA VAL A 89 5.09 -8.68 1.18
C VAL A 89 4.70 -8.20 2.58
N VAL A 90 3.48 -7.69 2.72
CA VAL A 90 2.98 -7.22 4.01
C VAL A 90 2.89 -8.38 5.01
N GLU A 91 2.42 -9.54 4.55
CA GLU A 91 2.34 -10.72 5.40
C GLU A 91 3.70 -11.09 5.98
N GLU A 92 4.74 -11.12 5.15
CA GLU A 92 6.09 -11.40 5.61
C GLU A 92 6.59 -10.35 6.58
N LEU A 93 6.34 -9.08 6.29
CA LEU A 93 6.76 -7.99 7.17
C LEU A 93 6.11 -8.09 8.54
N VAL A 94 4.82 -8.39 8.56
CA VAL A 94 4.04 -8.50 9.79
C VAL A 94 4.53 -9.68 10.63
N LYS A 95 4.81 -10.81 9.99
CA LYS A 95 5.37 -11.99 10.69
C LYS A 95 6.72 -11.67 11.32
N LYS A 96 7.59 -10.98 10.59
CA LYS A 96 8.90 -10.59 11.10
C LYS A 96 8.80 -9.65 12.28
N ALA A 97 7.76 -8.83 12.32
CA ALA A 97 7.52 -7.92 13.44
C ALA A 97 6.86 -8.61 14.64
N GLY A 98 6.58 -9.91 14.54
CA GLY A 98 5.97 -10.67 15.62
C GLY A 98 4.48 -10.49 15.76
N LYS A 99 3.83 -9.94 14.73
CA LYS A 99 2.37 -9.76 14.74
C LYS A 99 1.69 -10.97 14.13
N LYS A 100 0.46 -11.24 14.55
CA LYS A 100 -0.30 -12.41 14.12
C LYS A 100 -1.45 -12.07 13.18
N TYR A 101 -1.95 -10.85 13.24
CA TYR A 101 -3.16 -10.46 12.50
C TYR A 101 -2.91 -9.20 11.70
N ILE A 102 -3.48 -9.18 10.49
CA ILE A 102 -3.48 -8.00 9.64
C ILE A 102 -4.93 -7.57 9.47
N ILE A 103 -5.21 -6.31 9.77
CA ILE A 103 -6.53 -5.75 9.55
C ILE A 103 -6.42 -4.70 8.45
N THR A 104 -7.31 -4.79 7.47
CA THR A 104 -7.43 -3.76 6.45
C THR A 104 -8.91 -3.42 6.30
N VAL A 105 -9.18 -2.13 6.14
CA VAL A 105 -10.54 -1.63 5.99
C VAL A 105 -10.66 -1.01 4.62
N THR A 106 -11.64 -1.46 3.83
CA THR A 106 -11.87 -0.91 2.52
C THR A 106 -13.34 -1.05 2.15
N ASP A 107 -13.87 -0.03 1.48
CA ASP A 107 -15.19 -0.10 0.87
C ASP A 107 -15.10 -0.36 -0.63
N ASN A 108 -13.92 -0.54 -1.15
CA ASN A 108 -13.69 -0.90 -2.54
C ASN A 108 -13.79 -2.41 -2.69
N LYS A 109 -14.82 -2.87 -3.38
CA LYS A 109 -15.09 -4.31 -3.51
C LYS A 109 -13.93 -5.08 -4.14
N SER A 110 -13.14 -4.45 -5.00
CA SER A 110 -12.01 -5.13 -5.63
C SER A 110 -10.87 -5.38 -4.65
N LEU A 111 -10.89 -4.74 -3.49
CA LEU A 111 -9.88 -4.91 -2.45
C LEU A 111 -10.39 -5.74 -1.27
N ILE A 112 -11.65 -6.17 -1.29
CA ILE A 112 -12.18 -7.01 -0.23
C ILE A 112 -11.62 -8.42 -0.38
N LEU A 113 -10.95 -8.87 0.66
CA LEU A 113 -10.34 -10.19 0.68
C LEU A 113 -11.25 -11.18 1.38
N LYS A 114 -11.24 -12.39 0.89
CA LYS A 114 -12.04 -13.46 1.48
C LYS A 114 -11.18 -14.58 2.01
#